data_eead535749761c072305382132ea0733
#
_entry.id   eead535749761c072305382132ea0733
#
_cell.length_a   1.000
_cell.length_b   1.000
_cell.length_c   1.000
_cell.angle_alpha   90.00
_cell.angle_beta   90.00
_cell.angle_gamma   90.00
#
_symmetry.space_group_name_H-M   'P 1'
#
loop_
_entity.id
_entity.type
_entity.pdbx_description
1 polymer ?
#
loop_
_entity_poly.entity_id
_entity_poly.type
_entity_poly.pdbx_seq_one_letter_code
_entity_poly.pdbx_strand_id
1 'polypeptide(L)'
;MKFEIASILNRCTTELSLNKDINLAINNLLQIVNEYIYERTFYTMNRKLLFFDIDGTLLAGGIPGYIPDSTIEALKQAQANGHYIFINSGRTYGFMPEAIKEFPFDGYVCGCGTEVIFLGKTLYHYDLDEDLKHSLQSILEECKIQAVYEGRKSCYFQKTEKPFAPITAIRNSYAKTNLEQPIRFFDDPVLDFDKFVILTDENSSLDLFHERTKEHFDFIAREEMHPYGFEEVVPKGCSKAGGIDYIVEHLGESLASCYVFGDSTNDLSMLTHVKNSIAMGNSYPEVLANTSYVTTPIERDGIRNALKHFGLI
;
A
#
# COMPACT_ATOMS: atom_id res chain seq x y z
N MET A 1 -17.21 3.58 28.32
CA MET A 1 -15.89 3.33 28.95
C MET A 1 -15.37 4.48 29.82
N LYS A 2 -15.22 5.76 29.36
CA LYS A 2 -14.82 6.90 30.22
C LYS A 2 -15.74 7.13 31.42
N PHE A 3 -17.05 7.12 31.20
CA PHE A 3 -18.07 7.30 32.26
C PHE A 3 -18.11 6.14 33.25
N GLU A 4 -17.86 4.92 32.79
CA GLU A 4 -17.86 3.74 33.66
C GLU A 4 -16.62 3.69 34.59
N ILE A 5 -15.43 3.98 34.06
CA ILE A 5 -14.19 4.03 34.87
C ILE A 5 -14.27 5.15 35.91
N ALA A 6 -14.72 6.35 35.53
CA ALA A 6 -14.92 7.45 36.48
C ALA A 6 -16.00 7.12 37.56
N SER A 7 -17.06 6.41 37.17
CA SER A 7 -18.10 5.95 38.13
C SER A 7 -17.61 4.90 39.08
N ILE A 8 -16.79 3.94 38.62
CA ILE A 8 -16.19 2.91 39.46
C ILE A 8 -15.18 3.54 40.46
N LEU A 9 -14.35 4.45 39.96
CA LEU A 9 -13.34 5.13 40.82
C LEU A 9 -14.00 6.06 41.84
N ASN A 10 -15.09 6.78 41.50
CA ASN A 10 -15.84 7.58 42.48
C ASN A 10 -16.55 6.72 43.55
N ARG A 11 -17.00 5.51 43.23
CA ARG A 11 -17.52 4.58 44.26
C ARG A 11 -16.43 4.13 45.18
N CYS A 12 -15.23 3.78 44.70
CA CYS A 12 -14.10 3.39 45.51
C CYS A 12 -13.65 4.52 46.46
N THR A 13 -13.68 5.80 46.03
CA THR A 13 -13.31 6.93 46.89
C THR A 13 -14.33 7.24 47.96
N THR A 14 -15.63 6.97 47.76
CA THR A 14 -16.69 7.17 48.75
C THR A 14 -16.69 6.08 49.83
N GLU A 15 -16.28 4.85 49.55
CA GLU A 15 -16.20 3.74 50.48
C GLU A 15 -14.91 3.71 51.32
N LEU A 16 -13.83 4.43 50.91
CA LEU A 16 -12.51 4.41 51.53
C LEU A 16 -12.22 5.65 52.40
N SER A 17 -13.21 6.26 52.99
CA SER A 17 -13.07 7.51 53.79
C SER A 17 -12.21 7.43 55.07
N LEU A 18 -11.42 6.38 55.27
CA LEU A 18 -10.75 6.08 56.51
C LEU A 18 -9.23 6.23 56.54
N ASN A 19 -8.55 6.53 55.41
CA ASN A 19 -7.09 6.69 55.45
C ASN A 19 -6.59 7.77 54.47
N LYS A 20 -5.98 8.85 54.98
CA LYS A 20 -5.45 9.97 54.16
C LYS A 20 -4.41 9.52 53.13
N ASP A 21 -3.61 8.52 53.46
CA ASP A 21 -2.55 8.04 52.55
C ASP A 21 -3.11 7.22 51.37
N ILE A 22 -4.20 6.50 51.59
CA ILE A 22 -4.93 5.77 50.55
C ILE A 22 -5.62 6.75 49.61
N ASN A 23 -6.25 7.81 50.13
CA ASN A 23 -6.88 8.84 49.32
C ASN A 23 -5.88 9.63 48.45
N LEU A 24 -4.68 9.90 48.98
CA LEU A 24 -3.61 10.53 48.22
C LEU A 24 -3.12 9.60 47.07
N ALA A 25 -2.94 8.33 47.37
CA ALA A 25 -2.53 7.32 46.36
C ALA A 25 -3.60 7.16 45.23
N ILE A 26 -4.87 7.14 45.59
CA ILE A 26 -5.99 7.07 44.63
C ILE A 26 -6.05 8.33 43.75
N ASN A 27 -5.88 9.52 44.34
CA ASN A 27 -5.87 10.77 43.58
C ASN A 27 -4.68 10.84 42.62
N ASN A 28 -3.51 10.40 43.03
CA ASN A 28 -2.34 10.34 42.14
C ASN A 28 -2.57 9.33 41.02
N LEU A 29 -3.16 8.18 41.26
CA LEU A 29 -3.50 7.18 40.22
C LEU A 29 -4.54 7.72 39.26
N LEU A 30 -5.57 8.43 39.76
CA LEU A 30 -6.57 9.11 38.95
C LEU A 30 -5.96 10.17 38.04
N GLN A 31 -5.03 10.94 38.56
CA GLN A 31 -4.31 11.94 37.75
C GLN A 31 -3.52 11.28 36.62
N ILE A 32 -2.74 10.23 36.92
CA ILE A 32 -1.96 9.47 35.94
C ILE A 32 -2.88 8.85 34.87
N VAL A 33 -4.01 8.26 35.29
CA VAL A 33 -4.99 7.67 34.35
C VAL A 33 -5.64 8.74 33.49
N ASN A 34 -5.98 9.91 34.05
CA ASN A 34 -6.55 11.02 33.28
C ASN A 34 -5.53 11.62 32.29
N GLU A 35 -4.27 11.79 32.69
CA GLU A 35 -3.19 12.23 31.81
C GLU A 35 -2.99 11.22 30.67
N TYR A 36 -2.93 9.92 30.97
CA TYR A 36 -2.82 8.86 29.97
C TYR A 36 -4.03 8.82 29.01
N ILE A 37 -5.26 8.97 29.53
CA ILE A 37 -6.47 9.04 28.70
C ILE A 37 -6.48 10.31 27.85
N TYR A 38 -6.04 11.44 28.40
CA TYR A 38 -5.95 12.72 27.68
C TYR A 38 -4.93 12.63 26.55
N GLU A 39 -3.71 12.17 26.83
CA GLU A 39 -2.68 11.96 25.82
C GLU A 39 -3.16 11.00 24.73
N ARG A 40 -3.69 9.85 25.11
CA ARG A 40 -4.18 8.86 24.15
C ARG A 40 -5.36 9.40 23.32
N THR A 41 -6.23 10.22 23.90
CA THR A 41 -7.33 10.88 23.18
C THR A 41 -6.81 11.97 22.24
N PHE A 42 -5.82 12.75 22.69
CA PHE A 42 -5.18 13.78 21.88
C PHE A 42 -4.46 13.17 20.67
N TYR A 43 -3.68 12.11 20.87
CA TYR A 43 -3.03 11.38 19.78
C TYR A 43 -4.05 10.75 18.81
N THR A 44 -5.17 10.21 19.31
CA THR A 44 -6.22 9.65 18.44
C THR A 44 -6.97 10.73 17.66
N MET A 45 -7.25 11.88 18.25
CA MET A 45 -7.95 12.98 17.59
C MET A 45 -7.13 13.67 16.50
N ASN A 46 -5.78 13.65 16.60
CA ASN A 46 -4.86 14.29 15.66
C ASN A 46 -4.16 13.28 14.73
N ARG A 47 -4.46 11.99 14.85
CA ARG A 47 -3.85 10.96 14.03
C ARG A 47 -4.12 11.21 12.55
N LYS A 48 -3.09 11.00 11.74
CA LYS A 48 -3.18 10.99 10.28
C LYS A 48 -2.80 9.63 9.75
N LEU A 49 -3.33 9.31 8.56
CA LEU A 49 -3.07 8.09 7.83
C LEU A 49 -2.23 8.46 6.60
N LEU A 50 -0.99 8.03 6.56
CA LEU A 50 -0.02 8.42 5.56
C LEU A 50 0.23 7.21 4.64
N PHE A 51 -0.15 7.32 3.38
CA PHE A 51 -0.03 6.25 2.39
C PHE A 51 1.05 6.59 1.37
N PHE A 52 1.98 5.68 1.18
CA PHE A 52 3.13 5.88 0.31
C PHE A 52 3.17 4.81 -0.79
N ASP A 53 3.32 5.25 -2.04
CA ASP A 53 3.80 4.34 -3.06
C ASP A 53 5.28 3.97 -2.82
N ILE A 54 5.78 2.98 -3.56
CA ILE A 54 7.13 2.44 -3.38
C ILE A 54 8.09 3.02 -4.40
N ASP A 55 7.90 2.66 -5.67
CA ASP A 55 8.89 2.87 -6.73
C ASP A 55 8.89 4.33 -7.19
N GLY A 56 9.98 5.07 -6.95
CA GLY A 56 10.05 6.50 -7.23
C GLY A 56 9.48 7.41 -6.12
N THR A 57 8.84 6.83 -5.11
CA THR A 57 8.29 7.54 -3.94
C THR A 57 9.09 7.25 -2.67
N LEU A 58 9.18 6.00 -2.23
CA LEU A 58 10.00 5.58 -1.08
C LEU A 58 11.35 5.01 -1.49
N LEU A 59 11.41 4.26 -2.62
CA LEU A 59 12.64 3.65 -3.12
C LEU A 59 13.29 4.50 -4.21
N ALA A 60 14.51 4.93 -3.93
CA ALA A 60 15.43 5.55 -4.88
C ALA A 60 16.39 4.52 -5.49
N GLY A 61 17.01 4.86 -6.64
CA GLY A 61 18.13 4.10 -7.22
C GLY A 61 17.75 2.85 -8.03
N GLY A 62 16.46 2.63 -8.31
CA GLY A 62 16.00 1.48 -9.09
C GLY A 62 16.01 0.17 -8.29
N ILE A 63 16.26 -0.97 -8.96
CA ILE A 63 16.23 -2.30 -8.33
C ILE A 63 17.65 -2.77 -8.02
N PRO A 64 17.95 -3.17 -6.74
CA PRO A 64 17.06 -3.40 -5.61
C PRO A 64 16.52 -2.14 -4.93
N GLY A 65 17.12 -0.95 -5.15
CA GLY A 65 16.69 0.30 -4.54
C GLY A 65 17.08 0.43 -3.05
N TYR A 66 16.90 1.64 -2.53
CA TYR A 66 17.07 1.94 -1.10
C TYR A 66 16.10 3.03 -0.65
N ILE A 67 15.74 3.05 0.61
CA ILE A 67 14.99 4.17 1.21
C ILE A 67 16.02 5.19 1.70
N PRO A 68 15.96 6.48 1.28
CA PRO A 68 16.87 7.50 1.78
C PRO A 68 16.82 7.62 3.32
N ASP A 69 17.97 7.82 3.96
CA ASP A 69 18.06 7.94 5.43
C ASP A 69 17.13 9.05 5.96
N SER A 70 17.05 10.17 5.25
CA SER A 70 16.14 11.26 5.61
C SER A 70 14.67 10.86 5.60
N THR A 71 14.28 9.97 4.69
CA THR A 71 12.94 9.40 4.63
C THR A 71 12.70 8.48 5.82
N ILE A 72 13.64 7.57 6.13
CA ILE A 72 13.55 6.67 7.29
C ILE A 72 13.36 7.46 8.59
N GLU A 73 14.17 8.51 8.80
CA GLU A 73 14.06 9.37 9.98
C GLU A 73 12.71 10.08 10.05
N ALA A 74 12.23 10.62 8.92
CA ALA A 74 10.96 11.34 8.85
C ALA A 74 9.77 10.40 9.11
N LEU A 75 9.77 9.19 8.57
CA LEU A 75 8.73 8.19 8.84
C LEU A 75 8.69 7.78 10.31
N LYS A 76 9.87 7.54 10.93
CA LYS A 76 9.96 7.25 12.37
C LYS A 76 9.41 8.41 13.22
N GLN A 77 9.70 9.65 12.85
CA GLN A 77 9.18 10.81 13.54
C GLN A 77 7.66 10.94 13.39
N ALA A 78 7.11 10.68 12.19
CA ALA A 78 5.66 10.68 11.97
C ALA A 78 4.96 9.61 12.81
N GLN A 79 5.51 8.39 12.93
CA GLN A 79 5.00 7.36 13.84
C GLN A 79 5.08 7.79 15.31
N ALA A 80 6.19 8.41 15.73
CA ALA A 80 6.34 8.93 17.08
C ALA A 80 5.32 10.03 17.42
N ASN A 81 4.88 10.80 16.40
CA ASN A 81 3.80 11.78 16.52
C ASN A 81 2.39 11.14 16.52
N GLY A 82 2.29 9.81 16.47
CA GLY A 82 1.04 9.05 16.56
C GLY A 82 0.32 8.82 15.22
N HIS A 83 0.96 9.12 14.08
CA HIS A 83 0.42 8.84 12.75
C HIS A 83 0.63 7.37 12.38
N TYR A 84 -0.27 6.82 11.58
CA TYR A 84 -0.07 5.51 10.94
C TYR A 84 0.53 5.70 9.56
N ILE A 85 1.50 4.87 9.23
CA ILE A 85 2.15 4.85 7.92
C ILE A 85 1.90 3.53 7.19
N PHE A 86 1.45 3.67 5.96
CA PHE A 86 1.03 2.56 5.11
C PHE A 86 1.80 2.56 3.80
N ILE A 87 2.13 1.38 3.33
CA ILE A 87 2.45 1.17 1.91
C ILE A 87 1.14 1.12 1.12
N ASN A 88 1.13 1.71 -0.08
CA ASN A 88 0.02 1.59 -1.02
C ASN A 88 0.56 1.40 -2.44
N SER A 89 0.67 0.16 -2.87
CA SER A 89 1.45 -0.22 -4.04
C SER A 89 0.71 -1.15 -5.00
N GLY A 90 1.10 -1.09 -6.28
CA GLY A 90 0.76 -2.12 -7.27
C GLY A 90 1.44 -3.47 -7.02
N ARG A 91 2.53 -3.50 -6.24
CA ARG A 91 3.21 -4.75 -5.88
C ARG A 91 2.36 -5.58 -4.93
N THR A 92 2.27 -6.89 -5.19
CA THR A 92 1.73 -7.83 -4.20
C THR A 92 2.70 -7.98 -3.03
N TYR A 93 2.21 -8.45 -1.86
CA TYR A 93 3.06 -8.59 -0.68
C TYR A 93 4.26 -9.53 -0.93
N GLY A 94 4.07 -10.58 -1.72
CA GLY A 94 5.13 -11.48 -2.14
C GLY A 94 6.20 -10.83 -3.03
N PHE A 95 5.86 -9.73 -3.70
CA PHE A 95 6.77 -8.98 -4.59
C PHE A 95 7.33 -7.70 -3.93
N MET A 96 7.16 -7.58 -2.63
CA MET A 96 7.64 -6.43 -1.86
C MET A 96 9.17 -6.48 -1.70
N PRO A 97 9.91 -5.40 -2.01
CA PRO A 97 11.37 -5.34 -1.81
C PRO A 97 11.75 -5.48 -0.34
N GLU A 98 12.93 -6.08 -0.08
CA GLU A 98 13.43 -6.29 1.28
C GLU A 98 13.54 -4.98 2.06
N ALA A 99 14.07 -3.91 1.44
CA ALA A 99 14.19 -2.59 2.05
C ALA A 99 12.86 -2.03 2.58
N ILE A 100 11.73 -2.40 1.96
CA ILE A 100 10.39 -2.03 2.43
C ILE A 100 9.97 -2.93 3.61
N LYS A 101 10.28 -4.23 3.56
CA LYS A 101 9.93 -5.17 4.64
C LYS A 101 10.72 -4.92 5.93
N GLU A 102 11.93 -4.40 5.83
CA GLU A 102 12.78 -4.06 6.98
C GLU A 102 12.26 -2.88 7.79
N PHE A 103 11.50 -1.97 7.17
CA PHE A 103 10.90 -0.85 7.89
C PHE A 103 9.55 -1.26 8.49
N PRO A 104 9.26 -0.94 9.78
CA PRO A 104 8.03 -1.34 10.45
C PRO A 104 6.84 -0.45 10.05
N PHE A 105 6.32 -0.60 8.82
CA PHE A 105 5.08 0.03 8.43
C PHE A 105 3.90 -0.51 9.24
N ASP A 106 2.93 0.35 9.55
CA ASP A 106 1.72 -0.04 10.29
C ASP A 106 0.77 -0.90 9.44
N GLY A 107 0.83 -0.77 8.11
CA GLY A 107 0.04 -1.60 7.22
C GLY A 107 0.42 -1.48 5.75
N TYR A 108 -0.27 -2.28 4.94
CA TYR A 108 0.00 -2.41 3.51
C TYR A 108 -1.30 -2.52 2.73
N VAL A 109 -1.42 -1.75 1.67
CA VAL A 109 -2.36 -1.94 0.57
C VAL A 109 -1.54 -2.47 -0.60
N CYS A 110 -1.68 -3.75 -0.90
CA CYS A 110 -0.91 -4.48 -1.89
C CYS A 110 -1.71 -4.76 -3.15
N GLY A 111 -1.02 -5.02 -4.26
CA GLY A 111 -1.64 -5.46 -5.51
C GLY A 111 -2.71 -4.52 -6.04
N CYS A 112 -2.53 -3.21 -5.93
CA CYS A 112 -3.57 -2.23 -6.25
C CYS A 112 -4.87 -2.44 -5.46
N GLY A 113 -4.77 -2.80 -4.18
CA GLY A 113 -5.95 -2.97 -3.30
C GLY A 113 -6.53 -4.39 -3.27
N THR A 114 -5.88 -5.38 -3.88
CA THR A 114 -6.28 -6.79 -3.78
C THR A 114 -6.04 -7.37 -2.39
N GLU A 115 -5.09 -6.84 -1.64
CA GLU A 115 -4.86 -7.21 -0.25
C GLU A 115 -4.64 -5.98 0.63
N VAL A 116 -5.30 -5.97 1.80
CA VAL A 116 -5.14 -4.93 2.82
C VAL A 116 -4.68 -5.58 4.12
N ILE A 117 -3.53 -5.16 4.62
CA ILE A 117 -2.92 -5.64 5.87
C ILE A 117 -2.80 -4.48 6.84
N PHE A 118 -3.17 -4.68 8.11
CA PHE A 118 -2.98 -3.69 9.18
C PHE A 118 -2.52 -4.37 10.46
N LEU A 119 -1.46 -3.84 11.05
CA LEU A 119 -0.81 -4.36 12.26
C LEU A 119 -0.56 -5.88 12.19
N GLY A 120 -0.08 -6.34 11.03
CA GLY A 120 0.26 -7.73 10.77
C GLY A 120 -0.93 -8.67 10.54
N LYS A 121 -2.15 -8.13 10.42
CA LYS A 121 -3.36 -8.93 10.12
C LYS A 121 -3.89 -8.57 8.75
N THR A 122 -4.15 -9.56 7.92
CA THR A 122 -4.91 -9.38 6.67
C THR A 122 -6.35 -9.03 7.03
N LEU A 123 -6.78 -7.83 6.66
CA LEU A 123 -8.15 -7.33 6.85
C LEU A 123 -9.02 -7.66 5.66
N TYR A 124 -8.45 -7.64 4.48
CA TYR A 124 -9.12 -7.90 3.21
C TYR A 124 -8.18 -8.62 2.26
N HIS A 125 -8.72 -9.54 1.48
CA HIS A 125 -8.06 -10.19 0.37
C HIS A 125 -9.09 -10.53 -0.70
N TYR A 126 -8.78 -10.20 -1.95
CA TYR A 126 -9.62 -10.55 -3.09
C TYR A 126 -9.21 -11.92 -3.61
N ASP A 127 -10.12 -12.88 -3.54
CA ASP A 127 -9.92 -14.22 -4.10
C ASP A 127 -10.48 -14.27 -5.53
N LEU A 128 -9.62 -14.44 -6.51
CA LEU A 128 -10.00 -14.67 -7.91
C LEU A 128 -10.69 -16.03 -8.03
N ASP A 129 -11.78 -16.06 -8.80
CA ASP A 129 -12.49 -17.29 -9.13
C ASP A 129 -11.59 -18.30 -9.86
N GLU A 130 -11.62 -19.59 -9.47
CA GLU A 130 -10.74 -20.61 -10.00
C GLU A 130 -11.00 -20.90 -11.49
N ASP A 131 -12.26 -20.89 -11.95
CA ASP A 131 -12.58 -21.10 -13.35
C ASP A 131 -12.05 -19.95 -14.20
N LEU A 132 -12.11 -18.71 -13.66
CA LEU A 132 -11.52 -17.54 -14.30
C LEU A 132 -9.99 -17.67 -14.40
N LYS A 133 -9.29 -18.06 -13.33
CA LYS A 133 -7.83 -18.28 -13.34
C LYS A 133 -7.42 -19.26 -14.43
N HIS A 134 -8.15 -20.36 -14.59
CA HIS A 134 -7.87 -21.37 -15.61
C HIS A 134 -8.18 -20.88 -17.03
N SER A 135 -9.23 -20.07 -17.21
CA SER A 135 -9.60 -19.55 -18.54
C SER A 135 -8.64 -18.48 -19.05
N LEU A 136 -7.99 -17.73 -18.16
CA LEU A 136 -7.07 -16.64 -18.52
C LEU A 136 -5.91 -17.11 -19.40
N GLN A 137 -5.34 -18.28 -19.13
CA GLN A 137 -4.24 -18.80 -19.94
C GLN A 137 -4.64 -18.97 -21.41
N SER A 138 -5.81 -19.56 -21.66
CA SER A 138 -6.31 -19.76 -23.03
C SER A 138 -6.61 -18.42 -23.71
N ILE A 139 -7.15 -17.44 -22.99
CA ILE A 139 -7.42 -16.11 -23.49
C ILE A 139 -6.10 -15.38 -23.88
N LEU A 140 -5.09 -15.45 -23.02
CA LEU A 140 -3.77 -14.86 -23.28
C LEU A 140 -3.11 -15.48 -24.52
N GLU A 141 -3.18 -16.81 -24.66
CA GLU A 141 -2.65 -17.54 -25.83
C GLU A 141 -3.40 -17.15 -27.12
N GLU A 142 -4.74 -17.10 -27.10
CA GLU A 142 -5.56 -16.66 -28.23
C GLU A 142 -5.19 -15.22 -28.66
N CYS A 143 -5.01 -14.33 -27.68
CA CYS A 143 -4.67 -12.92 -27.90
C CYS A 143 -3.18 -12.68 -28.20
N LYS A 144 -2.31 -13.68 -28.12
CA LYS A 144 -0.85 -13.57 -28.26
C LYS A 144 -0.23 -12.56 -27.27
N ILE A 145 -0.70 -12.56 -26.05
CA ILE A 145 -0.26 -11.68 -24.98
C ILE A 145 0.61 -12.48 -24.02
N GLN A 146 1.71 -11.88 -23.59
CA GLN A 146 2.52 -12.45 -22.52
C GLN A 146 2.19 -11.78 -21.18
N ALA A 147 2.19 -12.58 -20.11
CA ALA A 147 1.79 -12.12 -18.80
C ALA A 147 2.70 -12.65 -17.69
N VAL A 148 2.68 -11.96 -16.56
CA VAL A 148 3.21 -12.42 -15.28
C VAL A 148 2.09 -12.34 -14.25
N TYR A 149 1.71 -13.47 -13.66
CA TYR A 149 0.77 -13.50 -12.57
C TYR A 149 1.51 -13.22 -11.25
N GLU A 150 0.98 -12.31 -10.47
CA GLU A 150 1.59 -11.84 -9.23
C GLU A 150 0.69 -12.21 -8.04
N GLY A 151 1.21 -13.05 -7.16
CA GLY A 151 0.51 -13.50 -5.97
C GLY A 151 1.23 -13.11 -4.68
N ARG A 152 0.63 -13.48 -3.57
CA ARG A 152 1.13 -13.18 -2.22
C ARG A 152 2.46 -13.87 -1.90
N LYS A 153 2.71 -15.02 -2.51
CA LYS A 153 3.88 -15.87 -2.22
C LYS A 153 4.76 -16.15 -3.41
N SER A 154 4.27 -15.98 -4.63
CA SER A 154 4.98 -16.38 -5.83
C SER A 154 4.55 -15.55 -7.03
N CYS A 155 5.44 -15.43 -8.01
CA CYS A 155 5.10 -14.99 -9.36
C CYS A 155 5.10 -16.19 -10.31
N TYR A 156 4.15 -16.19 -11.24
CA TYR A 156 3.98 -17.24 -12.24
C TYR A 156 4.28 -16.68 -13.62
N PHE A 157 5.06 -17.41 -14.40
CA PHE A 157 5.51 -17.00 -15.73
C PHE A 157 5.02 -17.98 -16.79
N GLN A 158 4.72 -17.48 -17.99
CA GLN A 158 4.45 -18.34 -19.12
C GLN A 158 5.70 -19.12 -19.54
N LYS A 159 5.54 -20.40 -19.87
CA LYS A 159 6.57 -21.18 -20.56
C LYS A 159 6.49 -20.85 -22.05
N THR A 160 7.38 -20.04 -22.54
CA THR A 160 7.48 -19.68 -23.96
C THR A 160 8.92 -19.76 -24.42
N GLU A 161 9.11 -20.21 -25.68
CA GLU A 161 10.44 -20.28 -26.30
C GLU A 161 11.03 -18.87 -26.57
N LYS A 162 10.15 -17.89 -26.73
CA LYS A 162 10.54 -16.49 -27.05
C LYS A 162 9.87 -15.52 -26.10
N PRO A 163 10.34 -15.43 -24.84
CA PRO A 163 9.83 -14.46 -23.90
C PRO A 163 10.18 -13.03 -24.37
N PHE A 164 9.26 -12.10 -24.19
CA PHE A 164 9.54 -10.69 -24.40
C PHE A 164 10.65 -10.23 -23.46
N ALA A 165 11.49 -9.31 -23.94
CA ALA A 165 12.64 -8.84 -23.16
C ALA A 165 12.24 -8.30 -21.78
N PRO A 166 11.14 -7.52 -21.61
CA PRO A 166 10.69 -7.08 -20.30
C PRO A 166 10.25 -8.23 -19.39
N ILE A 167 9.59 -9.28 -19.90
CA ILE A 167 9.24 -10.47 -19.09
C ILE A 167 10.51 -11.13 -18.52
N THR A 168 11.53 -11.25 -19.37
CA THR A 168 12.83 -11.80 -18.93
C THR A 168 13.48 -10.90 -17.86
N ALA A 169 13.41 -9.58 -18.02
CA ALA A 169 13.93 -8.61 -17.05
C ALA A 169 13.17 -8.71 -15.72
N ILE A 170 11.84 -8.74 -15.75
CA ILE A 170 10.98 -8.91 -14.55
C ILE A 170 11.37 -10.21 -13.83
N ARG A 171 11.44 -11.33 -14.55
CA ARG A 171 11.82 -12.62 -13.96
C ARG A 171 13.20 -12.60 -13.31
N ASN A 172 14.20 -11.99 -13.97
CA ASN A 172 15.55 -11.91 -13.44
C ASN A 172 15.63 -10.96 -12.22
N SER A 173 14.87 -9.88 -12.23
CA SER A 173 14.73 -8.98 -11.10
C SER A 173 14.09 -9.70 -9.90
N TYR A 174 12.97 -10.37 -10.12
CA TYR A 174 12.28 -11.14 -9.10
C TYR A 174 13.20 -12.20 -8.46
N ALA A 175 13.94 -12.95 -9.28
CA ALA A 175 14.88 -13.97 -8.79
C ALA A 175 16.02 -13.39 -7.92
N LYS A 176 16.38 -12.12 -8.11
CA LYS A 176 17.44 -11.46 -7.33
C LYS A 176 16.94 -10.87 -6.02
N THR A 177 15.70 -10.42 -5.99
CA THR A 177 15.14 -9.66 -4.85
C THR A 177 14.28 -10.50 -3.92
N ASN A 178 13.86 -11.70 -4.36
CA ASN A 178 12.97 -12.58 -3.61
C ASN A 178 13.56 -14.01 -3.54
N LEU A 179 14.75 -14.13 -2.95
CA LEU A 179 15.52 -15.40 -2.92
C LEU A 179 14.77 -16.56 -2.25
N GLU A 180 13.86 -16.25 -1.34
CA GLU A 180 13.08 -17.25 -0.60
C GLU A 180 11.78 -17.64 -1.30
N GLN A 181 11.42 -16.93 -2.39
CA GLN A 181 10.16 -17.14 -3.10
C GLN A 181 10.40 -17.84 -4.44
N PRO A 182 9.75 -18.99 -4.68
CA PRO A 182 9.96 -19.73 -5.92
C PRO A 182 9.38 -19.00 -7.13
N ILE A 183 10.13 -18.94 -8.21
CA ILE A 183 9.57 -18.69 -9.54
C ILE A 183 8.72 -19.89 -9.92
N ARG A 184 7.46 -19.63 -10.28
CA ARG A 184 6.53 -20.65 -10.74
C ARG A 184 6.14 -20.41 -12.20
N PHE A 185 5.39 -21.36 -12.76
CA PHE A 185 4.93 -21.29 -14.14
C PHE A 185 3.42 -21.50 -14.23
N PHE A 186 2.81 -21.10 -15.34
CA PHE A 186 1.36 -21.19 -15.55
C PHE A 186 0.80 -22.62 -15.53
N ASP A 187 1.64 -23.63 -15.73
CA ASP A 187 1.27 -25.05 -15.61
C ASP A 187 1.39 -25.58 -14.17
N ASP A 188 1.65 -24.72 -13.20
CA ASP A 188 1.59 -25.12 -11.79
C ASP A 188 0.15 -25.53 -11.45
N PRO A 189 -0.04 -26.66 -10.74
CA PRO A 189 -1.38 -27.13 -10.39
C PRO A 189 -2.13 -26.20 -9.43
N VAL A 190 -1.44 -25.27 -8.79
CA VAL A 190 -2.03 -24.26 -7.89
C VAL A 190 -1.62 -22.88 -8.37
N LEU A 191 -2.57 -22.17 -8.94
CA LEU A 191 -2.41 -20.78 -9.35
C LEU A 191 -2.99 -19.85 -8.26
N ASP A 192 -2.13 -19.42 -7.34
CA ASP A 192 -2.48 -18.48 -6.27
C ASP A 192 -1.90 -17.10 -6.61
N PHE A 193 -2.71 -16.26 -7.25
CA PHE A 193 -2.31 -14.91 -7.65
C PHE A 193 -3.48 -13.93 -7.48
N ASP A 194 -3.13 -12.66 -7.25
CA ASP A 194 -4.07 -11.60 -6.91
C ASP A 194 -4.37 -10.70 -8.10
N LYS A 195 -3.36 -10.45 -8.92
CA LYS A 195 -3.40 -9.64 -10.13
C LYS A 195 -2.34 -10.12 -11.11
N PHE A 196 -2.27 -9.50 -12.27
CA PHE A 196 -1.22 -9.79 -13.23
C PHE A 196 -0.85 -8.56 -14.06
N VAL A 197 0.28 -8.64 -14.72
CA VAL A 197 0.70 -7.69 -15.73
C VAL A 197 0.71 -8.36 -17.09
N ILE A 198 0.37 -7.60 -18.12
CA ILE A 198 0.42 -8.04 -19.51
C ILE A 198 1.39 -7.20 -20.31
N LEU A 199 2.03 -7.88 -21.25
CA LEU A 199 2.87 -7.23 -22.27
C LEU A 199 2.37 -7.61 -23.66
N THR A 200 2.30 -6.62 -24.52
CA THR A 200 1.80 -6.74 -25.90
C THR A 200 2.85 -6.25 -26.89
N ASP A 201 2.82 -6.81 -28.08
CA ASP A 201 3.57 -6.36 -29.25
C ASP A 201 2.63 -6.10 -30.43
N GLU A 202 3.17 -5.85 -31.61
CA GLU A 202 2.41 -5.60 -32.85
C GLU A 202 1.53 -6.78 -33.32
N ASN A 203 1.77 -7.98 -32.79
CA ASN A 203 1.02 -9.19 -33.12
C ASN A 203 -0.07 -9.52 -32.09
N SER A 204 -0.11 -8.79 -30.99
CA SER A 204 -1.05 -9.01 -29.90
C SER A 204 -2.42 -8.41 -30.19
N SER A 205 -3.47 -9.08 -29.75
CA SER A 205 -4.88 -8.63 -29.91
C SER A 205 -5.39 -8.06 -28.58
N LEU A 206 -4.91 -6.85 -28.20
CA LEU A 206 -5.24 -6.23 -26.90
C LEU A 206 -6.75 -5.94 -26.79
N ASP A 207 -7.39 -5.41 -27.85
CA ASP A 207 -8.83 -5.14 -27.84
C ASP A 207 -9.67 -6.40 -27.59
N LEU A 208 -9.26 -7.54 -28.17
CA LEU A 208 -9.93 -8.82 -27.95
C LEU A 208 -9.75 -9.28 -26.49
N PHE A 209 -8.56 -9.09 -25.93
CA PHE A 209 -8.28 -9.41 -24.54
C PHE A 209 -9.17 -8.58 -23.59
N HIS A 210 -9.23 -7.28 -23.80
CA HIS A 210 -10.10 -6.38 -23.04
C HIS A 210 -11.57 -6.80 -23.15
N GLU A 211 -12.06 -7.07 -24.38
CA GLU A 211 -13.46 -7.51 -24.60
C GLU A 211 -13.80 -8.78 -23.82
N ARG A 212 -12.86 -9.75 -23.77
CA ARG A 212 -13.04 -11.03 -23.10
C ARG A 212 -12.98 -10.94 -21.57
N THR A 213 -12.32 -9.90 -21.02
CA THR A 213 -11.95 -9.86 -19.59
C THR A 213 -12.47 -8.63 -18.85
N LYS A 214 -13.03 -7.62 -19.53
CA LYS A 214 -13.52 -6.35 -18.95
C LYS A 214 -14.58 -6.49 -17.86
N GLU A 215 -15.32 -7.58 -17.82
CA GLU A 215 -16.32 -7.81 -16.76
C GLU A 215 -15.66 -8.21 -15.42
N HIS A 216 -14.41 -8.68 -15.47
CA HIS A 216 -13.67 -9.19 -14.32
C HIS A 216 -12.52 -8.31 -13.89
N PHE A 217 -11.98 -7.48 -14.81
CA PHE A 217 -10.76 -6.71 -14.58
C PHE A 217 -10.88 -5.26 -15.02
N ASP A 218 -10.11 -4.42 -14.34
CA ASP A 218 -9.76 -3.07 -14.73
C ASP A 218 -8.31 -3.07 -15.26
N PHE A 219 -8.01 -2.18 -16.20
CA PHE A 219 -6.74 -2.12 -16.94
C PHE A 219 -6.07 -0.79 -16.67
N ILE A 220 -4.81 -0.82 -16.22
CA ILE A 220 -4.01 0.36 -15.91
C ILE A 220 -2.83 0.37 -16.88
N ALA A 221 -2.91 1.20 -17.92
CA ALA A 221 -1.85 1.33 -18.90
C ALA A 221 -0.60 1.98 -18.28
N ARG A 222 0.56 1.50 -18.69
CA ARG A 222 1.88 2.00 -18.32
C ARG A 222 2.65 2.36 -19.58
N GLU A 223 3.06 3.61 -19.70
CA GLU A 223 3.72 4.12 -20.92
C GLU A 223 5.23 3.83 -20.97
N GLU A 224 5.82 3.40 -19.89
CA GLU A 224 7.27 3.36 -19.68
C GLU A 224 7.99 2.16 -20.31
N MET A 225 7.27 1.22 -20.93
CA MET A 225 7.82 -0.06 -21.38
C MET A 225 7.99 -0.17 -22.90
N HIS A 226 8.13 0.97 -23.62
CA HIS A 226 8.37 0.94 -25.06
C HIS A 226 9.54 0.02 -25.48
N PRO A 227 9.43 -0.72 -26.58
CA PRO A 227 8.36 -0.71 -27.59
C PRO A 227 7.14 -1.60 -27.28
N TYR A 228 7.09 -2.24 -26.12
CA TYR A 228 5.99 -3.09 -25.70
C TYR A 228 4.89 -2.26 -25.04
N GLY A 229 3.63 -2.60 -25.31
CA GLY A 229 2.53 -2.18 -24.47
C GLY A 229 2.63 -2.89 -23.12
N PHE A 230 2.35 -2.18 -22.04
CA PHE A 230 2.38 -2.72 -20.69
C PHE A 230 1.14 -2.25 -19.93
N GLU A 231 0.40 -3.20 -19.35
CA GLU A 231 -0.74 -2.89 -18.49
C GLU A 231 -0.70 -3.73 -17.21
N GLU A 232 -1.09 -3.12 -16.11
CA GLU A 232 -1.50 -3.84 -14.92
C GLU A 232 -2.97 -4.23 -15.05
N VAL A 233 -3.27 -5.49 -14.82
CA VAL A 233 -4.62 -6.06 -14.88
C VAL A 233 -5.04 -6.42 -13.46
N VAL A 234 -6.03 -5.70 -12.95
CA VAL A 234 -6.42 -5.73 -11.54
C VAL A 234 -7.88 -6.19 -11.45
N PRO A 235 -8.25 -7.03 -10.51
CA PRO A 235 -9.64 -7.42 -10.31
C PRO A 235 -10.55 -6.20 -10.20
N LYS A 236 -11.72 -6.27 -10.83
CA LYS A 236 -12.65 -5.16 -10.93
C LYS A 236 -13.05 -4.64 -9.57
N GLY A 237 -12.95 -3.31 -9.40
CA GLY A 237 -13.24 -2.63 -8.15
C GLY A 237 -12.08 -2.60 -7.15
N CYS A 238 -10.97 -3.29 -7.42
CA CYS A 238 -9.74 -3.12 -6.65
C CYS A 238 -8.95 -1.92 -7.17
N SER A 239 -8.47 -1.08 -6.27
CA SER A 239 -7.62 0.06 -6.59
C SER A 239 -6.83 0.54 -5.37
N LYS A 240 -5.79 1.33 -5.58
CA LYS A 240 -5.08 2.00 -4.49
C LYS A 240 -6.03 2.88 -3.66
N ALA A 241 -7.02 3.51 -4.28
CA ALA A 241 -8.06 4.30 -3.61
C ALA A 241 -8.98 3.41 -2.76
N GLY A 242 -9.47 2.29 -3.31
CA GLY A 242 -10.33 1.36 -2.58
C GLY A 242 -9.66 0.76 -1.34
N GLY A 243 -8.34 0.49 -1.42
CA GLY A 243 -7.57 0.05 -0.26
C GLY A 243 -7.49 1.11 0.84
N ILE A 244 -7.41 2.40 0.48
CA ILE A 244 -7.48 3.52 1.44
C ILE A 244 -8.85 3.56 2.11
N ASP A 245 -9.93 3.48 1.32
CA ASP A 245 -11.31 3.49 1.84
C ASP A 245 -11.51 2.37 2.85
N TYR A 246 -10.98 1.17 2.57
CA TYR A 246 -11.07 0.03 3.47
C TYR A 246 -10.38 0.30 4.83
N ILE A 247 -9.18 0.88 4.82
CA ILE A 247 -8.46 1.27 6.05
C ILE A 247 -9.21 2.37 6.80
N VAL A 248 -9.70 3.38 6.09
CA VAL A 248 -10.46 4.51 6.66
C VAL A 248 -11.72 4.01 7.36
N GLU A 249 -12.49 3.13 6.70
CA GLU A 249 -13.68 2.52 7.26
C GLU A 249 -13.35 1.65 8.48
N HIS A 250 -12.32 0.79 8.37
CA HIS A 250 -11.89 -0.09 9.45
C HIS A 250 -11.48 0.67 10.71
N LEU A 251 -10.84 1.83 10.56
CA LEU A 251 -10.37 2.67 11.67
C LEU A 251 -11.44 3.67 12.17
N GLY A 252 -12.56 3.81 11.47
CA GLY A 252 -13.57 4.83 11.75
C GLY A 252 -13.05 6.26 11.54
N GLU A 253 -12.12 6.42 10.62
CA GLU A 253 -11.50 7.69 10.25
C GLU A 253 -12.18 8.32 9.04
N SER A 254 -11.65 9.42 8.51
CA SER A 254 -12.15 10.06 7.30
C SER A 254 -11.02 10.31 6.30
N LEU A 255 -11.34 10.45 5.02
CA LEU A 255 -10.38 10.81 3.97
C LEU A 255 -9.68 12.15 4.24
N ALA A 256 -10.28 13.04 5.06
CA ALA A 256 -9.65 14.29 5.47
C ALA A 256 -8.43 14.10 6.39
N SER A 257 -8.31 12.94 7.05
CA SER A 257 -7.13 12.58 7.85
C SER A 257 -6.06 11.87 7.04
N CYS A 258 -6.32 11.53 5.76
CA CYS A 258 -5.39 10.84 4.89
C CYS A 258 -4.45 11.79 4.14
N TYR A 259 -3.22 11.34 3.93
CA TYR A 259 -2.21 11.94 3.07
C TYR A 259 -1.65 10.84 2.17
N VAL A 260 -1.55 11.10 0.88
CA VAL A 260 -1.10 10.12 -0.12
C VAL A 260 0.08 10.65 -0.90
N PHE A 261 1.08 9.80 -1.12
CA PHE A 261 2.33 10.13 -1.78
C PHE A 261 2.55 9.19 -2.96
N GLY A 262 2.81 9.74 -4.14
CA GLY A 262 3.03 8.97 -5.36
C GLY A 262 3.82 9.74 -6.40
N ASP A 263 4.21 9.06 -7.48
CA ASP A 263 5.01 9.67 -8.55
C ASP A 263 4.61 9.24 -9.97
N SER A 264 3.85 8.16 -10.12
CA SER A 264 3.52 7.57 -11.42
C SER A 264 2.01 7.49 -11.70
N THR A 265 1.65 7.16 -12.94
CA THR A 265 0.25 7.17 -13.41
C THR A 265 -0.65 6.17 -12.69
N ASN A 266 -0.10 5.04 -12.20
CA ASN A 266 -0.86 4.09 -11.39
C ASN A 266 -1.22 4.62 -9.98
N ASP A 267 -0.64 5.77 -9.56
CA ASP A 267 -0.99 6.46 -8.32
C ASP A 267 -2.18 7.39 -8.46
N LEU A 268 -2.57 7.74 -9.70
CA LEU A 268 -3.63 8.72 -9.94
C LEU A 268 -4.93 8.34 -9.24
N SER A 269 -5.25 7.05 -9.13
CA SER A 269 -6.43 6.61 -8.41
C SER A 269 -6.45 7.08 -6.96
N MET A 270 -5.33 7.02 -6.22
CA MET A 270 -5.26 7.51 -4.84
C MET A 270 -5.00 9.02 -4.77
N LEU A 271 -4.19 9.58 -5.70
CA LEU A 271 -3.82 11.01 -5.69
C LEU A 271 -5.00 11.93 -6.02
N THR A 272 -5.95 11.48 -6.84
CA THR A 272 -7.19 12.21 -7.13
C THR A 272 -8.30 11.96 -6.12
N HIS A 273 -8.24 10.83 -5.40
CA HIS A 273 -9.24 10.44 -4.42
C HIS A 273 -9.08 11.16 -3.07
N VAL A 274 -7.85 11.37 -2.64
CA VAL A 274 -7.53 11.99 -1.35
C VAL A 274 -7.14 13.46 -1.54
N LYS A 275 -7.78 14.36 -0.78
CA LYS A 275 -7.53 15.80 -0.90
C LYS A 275 -6.07 16.19 -0.60
N ASN A 276 -5.43 15.57 0.41
CA ASN A 276 -4.03 15.84 0.72
C ASN A 276 -3.15 14.90 -0.10
N SER A 277 -3.07 15.17 -1.40
CA SER A 277 -2.27 14.39 -2.36
C SER A 277 -0.95 15.08 -2.65
N ILE A 278 0.13 14.31 -2.59
CA ILE A 278 1.50 14.78 -2.72
C ILE A 278 2.18 14.04 -3.87
N ALA A 279 2.58 14.78 -4.91
CA ALA A 279 3.45 14.28 -5.96
C ALA A 279 4.91 14.47 -5.57
N MET A 280 5.75 13.46 -5.83
CA MET A 280 7.19 13.60 -5.73
C MET A 280 7.71 14.51 -6.84
N GLY A 281 8.80 15.25 -6.59
CA GLY A 281 9.36 16.16 -7.58
C GLY A 281 9.97 15.47 -8.83
N ASN A 282 10.09 14.15 -8.80
CA ASN A 282 10.49 13.29 -9.92
C ASN A 282 9.30 12.67 -10.65
N SER A 283 8.06 13.07 -10.34
CA SER A 283 6.84 12.51 -10.91
C SER A 283 6.66 12.84 -12.40
N TYR A 284 5.87 12.02 -13.08
CA TYR A 284 5.42 12.30 -14.45
C TYR A 284 4.55 13.57 -14.52
N PRO A 285 4.58 14.30 -15.66
CA PRO A 285 3.83 15.54 -15.82
C PRO A 285 2.32 15.42 -15.50
N GLU A 286 1.71 14.32 -15.86
CA GLU A 286 0.30 14.04 -15.59
C GLU A 286 0.02 13.96 -14.09
N VAL A 287 0.90 13.33 -13.32
CA VAL A 287 0.81 13.25 -11.86
C VAL A 287 0.96 14.62 -11.22
N LEU A 288 1.95 15.39 -11.67
CA LEU A 288 2.18 16.77 -11.18
C LEU A 288 0.95 17.66 -11.39
N ALA A 289 0.22 17.47 -12.51
CA ALA A 289 -0.96 18.26 -12.84
C ALA A 289 -2.22 17.89 -12.01
N ASN A 290 -2.24 16.70 -11.40
CA ASN A 290 -3.41 16.16 -10.72
C ASN A 290 -3.25 16.00 -9.20
N THR A 291 -2.26 16.67 -8.60
CA THR A 291 -2.01 16.63 -7.15
C THR A 291 -2.14 17.98 -6.49
N SER A 292 -2.47 17.99 -5.19
CA SER A 292 -2.65 19.22 -4.42
C SER A 292 -1.32 19.88 -4.02
N TYR A 293 -0.23 19.12 -3.94
CA TYR A 293 1.09 19.61 -3.56
C TYR A 293 2.19 18.81 -4.26
N VAL A 294 3.23 19.49 -4.69
CA VAL A 294 4.43 18.89 -5.28
C VAL A 294 5.61 19.12 -4.33
N THR A 295 6.20 18.05 -3.85
CA THR A 295 7.40 18.11 -3.02
C THR A 295 8.69 18.05 -3.86
N THR A 296 9.85 18.05 -3.22
CA THR A 296 11.14 17.84 -3.90
C THR A 296 11.31 16.38 -4.37
N PRO A 297 12.23 16.11 -5.32
CA PRO A 297 12.54 14.74 -5.73
C PRO A 297 12.94 13.85 -4.55
N ILE A 298 12.74 12.54 -4.71
CA ILE A 298 13.06 11.53 -3.68
C ILE A 298 14.49 11.66 -3.16
N GLU A 299 15.47 11.90 -4.05
CA GLU A 299 16.88 12.07 -3.69
C GLU A 299 17.22 13.43 -3.04
N ARG A 300 16.21 14.31 -2.92
CA ARG A 300 16.33 15.64 -2.31
C ARG A 300 15.37 15.81 -1.13
N ASP A 301 15.30 14.79 -0.28
CA ASP A 301 14.49 14.77 0.95
C ASP A 301 12.99 14.94 0.72
N GLY A 302 12.45 14.49 -0.41
CA GLY A 302 11.06 14.75 -0.82
C GLY A 302 10.02 14.42 0.24
N ILE A 303 10.08 13.21 0.82
CA ILE A 303 9.16 12.78 1.89
C ILE A 303 9.31 13.65 3.14
N ARG A 304 10.55 13.87 3.61
CA ARG A 304 10.82 14.73 4.79
C ARG A 304 10.26 16.14 4.59
N ASN A 305 10.49 16.72 3.41
CA ASN A 305 10.05 18.08 3.12
C ASN A 305 8.53 18.19 3.10
N ALA A 306 7.84 17.23 2.51
CA ALA A 306 6.38 17.20 2.52
C ALA A 306 5.82 17.00 3.94
N LEU A 307 6.35 16.06 4.72
CA LEU A 307 5.88 15.84 6.09
C LEU A 307 6.06 17.09 6.96
N LYS A 308 7.17 17.82 6.81
CA LYS A 308 7.39 19.12 7.47
C LYS A 308 6.40 20.18 7.00
N HIS A 309 6.17 20.28 5.68
CA HIS A 309 5.24 21.25 5.10
C HIS A 309 3.84 21.14 5.70
N PHE A 310 3.37 19.90 5.90
CA PHE A 310 2.05 19.64 6.47
C PHE A 310 2.04 19.56 8.00
N GLY A 311 3.17 19.80 8.68
CA GLY A 311 3.26 19.76 10.15
C GLY A 311 3.03 18.35 10.72
N LEU A 312 3.42 17.31 9.97
CA LEU A 312 3.29 15.91 10.39
C LEU A 312 4.52 15.42 11.17
N ILE A 313 5.64 16.13 10.99
CA ILE A 313 6.89 15.98 11.76
C ILE A 313 7.45 17.32 12.17
#